data_ddc9e6432122a0edee6897634a698f68
#
_entry.id   ddc9e6432122a0edee6897634a698f68
#
_cell.length_a   1.000
_cell.length_b   1.000
_cell.length_c   1.000
_cell.angle_alpha   90.00
_cell.angle_beta   90.00
_cell.angle_gamma   90.00
#
_symmetry.space_group_name_H-M   'P 1'
#
loop_
_entity.id
_entity.type
_entity.pdbx_description
1 polymer ?
#
loop_
_entity_poly.entity_id
_entity_poly.type
_entity_poly.pdbx_seq_one_letter_code
_entity_poly.pdbx_strand_id
1 'polypeptide(L)'
;MKNLLALAICTILLQAAAQSQTEKWDLRKLIDYAAKNNISVKQADVQARLTALQLKQAQLYQLPTASFSTSFGPQFGRSINPTTNLYTNNELFSQSYGLSGNAQVYNWGRLKNNIAANEFSAQAALVDIERAANDVSLNVATYYLQVLASKEQININEVQIAQRKAQIDVTAKQVAAGTVPELNLISLEAQLATDSSNLISSKTTFDQNVLTLKALLNLDAALPFDVETPSVDKIPIESFADLQPEVVYQLALGNQPLQKENELKIKAAEKNVLVSKASMYPSIFGNYSLNSTYNNKATDLTGSKIPYFDQVNENFRQSLGLGIQVPIFSNGTNRINYEQSKLNLKNNLLNKEQANQTLKQNIYTAYTNAVNALEKFNAAKKNVASAQKVYDFSFRRYEVGLLGTLDLITNQNNLQTAKLQMVASQFDFVFKMKLLEFYKGQGLKL
;
A
#
# COMPACT_ATOMS: atom_id res chain seq x y z
N MET A 1 53.13 -22.52 12.35
CA MET A 1 51.85 -22.62 11.62
C MET A 1 50.65 -21.99 12.32
N LYS A 2 50.47 -22.15 13.66
CA LYS A 2 49.33 -21.55 14.39
C LYS A 2 49.31 -20.02 14.37
N ASN A 3 50.46 -19.33 14.43
CA ASN A 3 50.53 -17.88 14.45
C ASN A 3 50.31 -17.22 13.05
N LEU A 4 50.60 -17.95 11.97
CA LEU A 4 50.28 -17.51 10.59
C LEU A 4 48.80 -17.61 10.28
N LEU A 5 48.10 -18.59 10.84
CA LEU A 5 46.65 -18.75 10.69
C LEU A 5 45.87 -17.68 11.47
N ALA A 6 46.33 -17.30 12.66
CA ALA A 6 45.75 -16.23 13.45
C ALA A 6 45.90 -14.84 12.78
N LEU A 7 47.05 -14.58 12.14
CA LEU A 7 47.30 -13.36 11.39
C LEU A 7 46.41 -13.26 10.12
N ALA A 8 46.22 -14.38 9.41
CA ALA A 8 45.34 -14.45 8.25
C ALA A 8 43.86 -14.26 8.61
N ILE A 9 43.39 -14.78 9.75
CA ILE A 9 42.04 -14.60 10.24
C ILE A 9 41.81 -13.13 10.69
N CYS A 10 42.78 -12.50 11.35
CA CYS A 10 42.71 -11.07 11.70
C CYS A 10 42.70 -10.15 10.48
N THR A 11 43.44 -10.47 9.40
CA THR A 11 43.44 -9.68 8.17
C THR A 11 42.12 -9.82 7.40
N ILE A 12 41.51 -10.99 7.40
CA ILE A 12 40.19 -11.25 6.78
C ILE A 12 39.07 -10.52 7.58
N LEU A 13 39.15 -10.51 8.91
CA LEU A 13 38.20 -9.78 9.76
C LEU A 13 38.36 -8.25 9.64
N LEU A 14 39.57 -7.74 9.46
CA LEU A 14 39.83 -6.33 9.20
C LEU A 14 39.39 -5.88 7.80
N GLN A 15 39.45 -6.74 6.79
CA GLN A 15 38.91 -6.43 5.46
C GLN A 15 37.38 -6.45 5.41
N ALA A 16 36.70 -7.26 6.22
CA ALA A 16 35.24 -7.26 6.35
C ALA A 16 34.72 -5.98 7.06
N ALA A 17 35.51 -5.35 7.92
CA ALA A 17 35.15 -4.11 8.60
C ALA A 17 35.41 -2.84 7.75
N ALA A 18 36.19 -2.93 6.67
CA ALA A 18 36.61 -1.75 5.88
C ALA A 18 35.71 -1.42 4.68
N GLN A 19 34.58 -2.12 4.46
CA GLN A 19 33.71 -1.93 3.29
C GLN A 19 32.22 -1.72 3.62
N SER A 20 31.93 -1.10 4.72
CA SER A 20 30.59 -0.50 4.90
C SER A 20 30.61 0.96 4.43
N GLN A 21 30.99 1.20 3.16
CA GLN A 21 30.52 2.39 2.50
C GLN A 21 28.98 2.28 2.46
N THR A 22 28.31 3.04 3.30
CA THR A 22 26.85 3.15 3.26
C THR A 22 26.47 3.57 1.84
N GLU A 23 25.90 2.62 1.10
CA GLU A 23 25.47 2.87 -0.27
C GLU A 23 24.43 3.99 -0.24
N LYS A 24 24.70 5.09 -0.92
CA LYS A 24 23.79 6.24 -1.00
C LYS A 24 22.57 5.85 -1.82
N TRP A 25 21.41 6.21 -1.30
CA TRP A 25 20.12 5.90 -1.90
C TRP A 25 19.60 7.12 -2.67
N ASP A 26 19.46 6.97 -3.98
CA ASP A 26 18.74 7.93 -4.82
C ASP A 26 17.22 7.70 -4.74
N LEU A 27 16.42 8.65 -5.22
CA LEU A 27 14.95 8.52 -5.16
C LEU A 27 14.44 7.30 -5.91
N ARG A 28 15.02 6.96 -7.06
CA ARG A 28 14.55 5.81 -7.85
C ARG A 28 14.74 4.52 -7.11
N LYS A 29 15.93 4.31 -6.52
CA LYS A 29 16.22 3.13 -5.69
C LYS A 29 15.30 3.05 -4.48
N LEU A 30 15.01 4.19 -3.83
CA LEU A 30 14.06 4.27 -2.71
C LEU A 30 12.65 3.82 -3.13
N ILE A 31 12.15 4.33 -4.25
CA ILE A 31 10.83 3.97 -4.78
C ILE A 31 10.78 2.49 -5.15
N ASP A 32 11.77 1.98 -5.90
CA ASP A 32 11.81 0.58 -6.33
C ASP A 32 11.90 -0.38 -5.13
N TYR A 33 12.64 0.01 -4.10
CA TYR A 33 12.74 -0.78 -2.87
C TYR A 33 11.44 -0.73 -2.06
N ALA A 34 10.84 0.44 -1.89
CA ALA A 34 9.58 0.62 -1.17
C ALA A 34 8.44 -0.17 -1.84
N ALA A 35 8.32 -0.10 -3.16
CA ALA A 35 7.32 -0.86 -3.92
C ALA A 35 7.40 -2.38 -3.69
N LYS A 36 8.58 -2.92 -3.36
CA LYS A 36 8.78 -4.35 -3.07
C LYS A 36 8.64 -4.70 -1.59
N ASN A 37 9.01 -3.80 -0.69
CA ASN A 37 9.20 -4.12 0.72
C ASN A 37 8.19 -3.47 1.65
N ASN A 38 7.49 -2.42 1.23
CA ASN A 38 6.49 -1.73 2.05
C ASN A 38 5.35 -2.67 2.45
N ILE A 39 4.91 -2.56 3.69
CA ILE A 39 3.88 -3.43 4.28
C ILE A 39 2.53 -3.27 3.56
N SER A 40 2.14 -2.05 3.18
CA SER A 40 0.87 -1.81 2.49
C SER A 40 0.83 -2.47 1.11
N VAL A 41 1.95 -2.47 0.36
CA VAL A 41 2.05 -3.16 -0.93
C VAL A 41 1.99 -4.68 -0.73
N LYS A 42 2.68 -5.21 0.29
CA LYS A 42 2.60 -6.64 0.65
C LYS A 42 1.18 -7.06 1.07
N GLN A 43 0.45 -6.20 1.78
CA GLN A 43 -0.95 -6.45 2.13
C GLN A 43 -1.84 -6.51 0.89
N ALA A 44 -1.65 -5.60 -0.08
CA ALA A 44 -2.35 -5.63 -1.36
C ALA A 44 -2.02 -6.91 -2.17
N ASP A 45 -0.76 -7.38 -2.18
CA ASP A 45 -0.37 -8.66 -2.81
C ASP A 45 -1.06 -9.85 -2.15
N VAL A 46 -1.12 -9.90 -0.82
CA VAL A 46 -1.85 -10.96 -0.10
C VAL A 46 -3.34 -10.94 -0.48
N GLN A 47 -3.95 -9.76 -0.56
CA GLN A 47 -5.35 -9.61 -0.96
C GLN A 47 -5.57 -10.07 -2.41
N ALA A 48 -4.65 -9.77 -3.31
CA ALA A 48 -4.71 -10.24 -4.69
C ALA A 48 -4.61 -11.77 -4.78
N ARG A 49 -3.75 -12.39 -3.98
CA ARG A 49 -3.66 -13.87 -3.89
C ARG A 49 -4.94 -14.50 -3.33
N LEU A 50 -5.58 -13.88 -2.34
CA LEU A 50 -6.87 -14.33 -1.80
C LEU A 50 -7.96 -14.31 -2.88
N THR A 51 -8.05 -13.23 -3.65
CA THR A 51 -9.00 -13.13 -4.78
C THR A 51 -8.68 -14.11 -5.91
N ALA A 52 -7.41 -14.38 -6.18
CA ALA A 52 -7.01 -15.42 -7.13
C ALA A 52 -7.44 -16.83 -6.68
N LEU A 53 -7.38 -17.13 -5.37
CA LEU A 53 -7.89 -18.38 -4.83
C LEU A 53 -9.43 -18.46 -4.93
N GLN A 54 -10.15 -17.35 -4.76
CA GLN A 54 -11.61 -17.29 -4.98
C GLN A 54 -11.96 -17.55 -6.45
N LEU A 55 -11.20 -17.02 -7.39
CA LEU A 55 -11.34 -17.34 -8.81
C LEU A 55 -11.10 -18.83 -9.07
N LYS A 56 -10.03 -19.40 -8.52
CA LYS A 56 -9.75 -20.84 -8.64
C LYS A 56 -10.87 -21.68 -8.05
N GLN A 57 -11.39 -21.29 -6.90
CA GLN A 57 -12.54 -21.94 -6.28
C GLN A 57 -13.79 -21.89 -7.19
N ALA A 58 -14.09 -20.71 -7.78
CA ALA A 58 -15.19 -20.55 -8.71
C ALA A 58 -15.03 -21.44 -9.96
N GLN A 59 -13.81 -21.60 -10.46
CA GLN A 59 -13.49 -22.52 -11.56
C GLN A 59 -13.69 -23.98 -11.18
N LEU A 60 -13.28 -24.37 -9.96
CA LEU A 60 -13.41 -25.74 -9.46
C LEU A 60 -14.86 -26.15 -9.24
N TYR A 61 -15.80 -25.21 -9.04
CA TYR A 61 -17.24 -25.50 -8.98
C TYR A 61 -17.83 -26.10 -10.29
N GLN A 62 -17.05 -26.14 -11.37
CA GLN A 62 -17.42 -26.87 -12.59
C GLN A 62 -17.23 -28.39 -12.45
N LEU A 63 -16.43 -28.82 -11.49
CA LEU A 63 -16.15 -30.23 -11.27
C LEU A 63 -17.22 -30.86 -10.39
N PRO A 64 -17.50 -32.17 -10.57
CA PRO A 64 -18.36 -32.90 -9.67
C PRO A 64 -17.78 -32.93 -8.24
N THR A 65 -18.67 -32.90 -7.25
CA THR A 65 -18.30 -33.19 -5.87
C THR A 65 -18.23 -34.68 -5.64
N ALA A 66 -17.41 -35.12 -4.69
CA ALA A 66 -17.39 -36.48 -4.21
C ALA A 66 -17.25 -36.47 -2.67
N SER A 67 -18.11 -37.23 -1.99
CA SER A 67 -18.08 -37.40 -0.53
C SER A 67 -18.30 -38.85 -0.16
N PHE A 68 -17.44 -39.35 0.73
CA PHE A 68 -17.62 -40.63 1.36
C PHE A 68 -18.18 -40.43 2.76
N SER A 69 -19.23 -41.20 3.10
CA SER A 69 -19.82 -41.18 4.42
C SER A 69 -20.02 -42.61 4.92
N THR A 70 -19.82 -42.83 6.19
CA THR A 70 -20.15 -44.07 6.87
C THR A 70 -20.87 -43.75 8.18
N SER A 71 -21.88 -44.49 8.50
CA SER A 71 -22.55 -44.42 9.79
C SER A 71 -22.72 -45.82 10.36
N PHE A 72 -22.54 -45.97 11.65
CA PHE A 72 -22.75 -47.22 12.36
C PHE A 72 -23.34 -46.94 13.75
N GLY A 73 -24.19 -47.82 14.19
CA GLY A 73 -24.79 -47.70 15.51
C GLY A 73 -25.97 -48.64 15.75
N PRO A 74 -26.36 -48.82 17.03
CA PRO A 74 -27.54 -49.53 17.38
C PRO A 74 -28.79 -48.70 17.07
N GLN A 75 -29.82 -49.34 16.57
CA GLN A 75 -31.17 -48.79 16.37
C GLN A 75 -32.14 -49.52 17.28
N PHE A 76 -32.84 -48.81 18.13
CA PHE A 76 -33.81 -49.37 19.08
C PHE A 76 -35.23 -49.01 18.63
N GLY A 77 -36.14 -49.97 18.72
CA GLY A 77 -37.53 -49.73 18.44
C GLY A 77 -38.14 -50.64 17.36
N ARG A 78 -39.27 -50.21 16.85
CA ARG A 78 -40.01 -50.98 15.82
C ARG A 78 -39.40 -50.79 14.46
N SER A 79 -38.96 -51.87 13.84
CA SER A 79 -38.37 -51.86 12.48
C SER A 79 -38.93 -53.00 11.65
N ILE A 80 -38.77 -52.94 10.34
CA ILE A 80 -39.15 -54.03 9.43
C ILE A 80 -37.98 -55.02 9.39
N ASN A 81 -38.25 -56.28 9.66
CA ASN A 81 -37.29 -57.36 9.48
C ASN A 81 -37.00 -57.52 7.98
N PRO A 82 -35.72 -57.38 7.54
CA PRO A 82 -35.37 -57.40 6.11
C PRO A 82 -35.69 -58.78 5.44
N THR A 83 -35.75 -59.85 6.19
CA THR A 83 -35.99 -61.18 5.66
C THR A 83 -37.49 -61.51 5.55
N THR A 84 -38.27 -61.20 6.60
CA THR A 84 -39.69 -61.57 6.68
C THR A 84 -40.64 -60.47 6.24
N ASN A 85 -40.14 -59.26 6.07
CA ASN A 85 -40.86 -58.01 5.78
C ASN A 85 -41.98 -57.69 6.82
N LEU A 86 -41.87 -58.26 8.05
CA LEU A 86 -42.81 -58.03 9.16
C LEU A 86 -42.21 -56.99 10.15
N TYR A 87 -43.09 -56.26 10.82
CA TYR A 87 -42.69 -55.37 11.90
C TYR A 87 -42.23 -56.15 13.12
N THR A 88 -41.03 -55.87 13.58
CA THR A 88 -40.49 -56.45 14.81
C THR A 88 -39.90 -55.34 15.70
N ASN A 89 -40.06 -55.47 17.03
CA ASN A 89 -39.36 -54.65 17.98
C ASN A 89 -37.97 -55.25 18.19
N ASN A 90 -36.95 -54.65 17.57
CA ASN A 90 -35.64 -55.19 17.61
C ASN A 90 -34.62 -54.09 17.93
N GLU A 91 -33.59 -54.48 18.63
CA GLU A 91 -32.33 -53.79 18.66
C GLU A 91 -31.51 -54.29 17.46
N LEU A 92 -31.25 -53.40 16.52
CA LEU A 92 -30.45 -53.68 15.33
C LEU A 92 -29.16 -52.88 15.37
N PHE A 93 -28.03 -53.52 15.14
CA PHE A 93 -26.80 -52.82 14.82
C PHE A 93 -26.68 -52.73 13.30
N SER A 94 -26.68 -51.50 12.78
CA SER A 94 -26.57 -51.25 11.34
C SER A 94 -25.30 -50.43 11.03
N GLN A 95 -24.76 -50.69 9.86
CA GLN A 95 -23.68 -49.93 9.28
C GLN A 95 -24.00 -49.60 7.83
N SER A 96 -23.79 -48.35 7.43
CA SER A 96 -23.97 -47.92 6.06
C SER A 96 -22.74 -47.28 5.51
N TYR A 97 -22.49 -47.48 4.25
CA TYR A 97 -21.41 -46.90 3.46
C TYR A 97 -22.02 -46.16 2.28
N GLY A 98 -21.59 -44.94 2.05
CA GLY A 98 -22.06 -44.15 0.92
C GLY A 98 -20.94 -43.36 0.29
N LEU A 99 -20.75 -43.47 -1.01
CA LEU A 99 -20.00 -42.54 -1.84
C LEU A 99 -21.03 -41.82 -2.71
N SER A 100 -21.12 -40.51 -2.57
CA SER A 100 -22.08 -39.69 -3.32
C SER A 100 -21.47 -38.40 -3.81
N GLY A 101 -22.06 -37.84 -4.84
CA GLY A 101 -21.69 -36.54 -5.32
C GLY A 101 -22.70 -35.97 -6.30
N ASN A 102 -22.50 -34.70 -6.63
CA ASN A 102 -23.32 -33.99 -7.59
C ASN A 102 -22.46 -33.18 -8.56
N ALA A 103 -23.00 -32.92 -9.74
CA ALA A 103 -22.39 -32.05 -10.77
C ALA A 103 -23.46 -31.11 -11.30
N GLN A 104 -23.10 -29.85 -11.44
CA GLN A 104 -23.98 -28.87 -12.08
C GLN A 104 -23.87 -29.06 -13.61
N VAL A 105 -24.96 -29.49 -14.26
CA VAL A 105 -24.97 -29.71 -15.71
C VAL A 105 -25.34 -28.44 -16.47
N TYR A 106 -26.40 -27.75 -16.05
CA TYR A 106 -26.86 -26.52 -16.68
C TYR A 106 -27.50 -25.54 -15.68
N ASN A 107 -27.17 -24.24 -15.76
CA ASN A 107 -27.69 -23.24 -14.82
C ASN A 107 -27.79 -21.83 -15.44
N TRP A 108 -28.16 -21.74 -16.72
CA TRP A 108 -28.35 -20.48 -17.44
C TRP A 108 -27.13 -19.55 -17.40
N GLY A 109 -25.95 -20.15 -17.44
CA GLY A 109 -24.68 -19.42 -17.39
C GLY A 109 -24.33 -18.83 -16.02
N ARG A 110 -25.02 -19.20 -14.93
CA ARG A 110 -24.72 -18.74 -13.57
C ARG A 110 -23.26 -19.01 -13.22
N LEU A 111 -22.79 -20.25 -13.43
CA LEU A 111 -21.41 -20.63 -13.14
C LEU A 111 -20.41 -19.87 -14.01
N LYS A 112 -20.65 -19.77 -15.32
CA LYS A 112 -19.81 -19.02 -16.25
C LYS A 112 -19.70 -17.55 -15.86
N ASN A 113 -20.83 -16.89 -15.52
CA ASN A 113 -20.81 -15.50 -15.10
C ASN A 113 -20.17 -15.32 -13.72
N ASN A 114 -20.32 -16.30 -12.80
CA ASN A 114 -19.64 -16.27 -11.51
C ASN A 114 -18.12 -16.34 -11.67
N ILE A 115 -17.61 -17.20 -12.55
CA ILE A 115 -16.18 -17.27 -12.88
C ILE A 115 -15.70 -15.93 -13.45
N ALA A 116 -16.44 -15.37 -14.42
CA ALA A 116 -16.09 -14.09 -15.03
C ALA A 116 -16.12 -12.93 -14.01
N ALA A 117 -17.06 -12.93 -13.06
CA ALA A 117 -17.10 -11.94 -11.97
C ALA A 117 -15.86 -12.03 -11.08
N ASN A 118 -15.47 -13.25 -10.68
CA ASN A 118 -14.28 -13.48 -9.89
C ASN A 118 -12.99 -13.17 -10.66
N GLU A 119 -12.98 -13.40 -11.99
CA GLU A 119 -11.84 -13.03 -12.86
C GLU A 119 -11.62 -11.51 -12.88
N PHE A 120 -12.69 -10.72 -13.11
CA PHE A 120 -12.58 -9.27 -13.04
C PHE A 120 -12.22 -8.78 -11.63
N SER A 121 -12.70 -9.44 -10.59
CA SER A 121 -12.32 -9.13 -9.21
C SER A 121 -10.84 -9.41 -8.92
N ALA A 122 -10.30 -10.52 -9.44
CA ALA A 122 -8.89 -10.84 -9.33
C ALA A 122 -8.01 -9.85 -10.12
N GLN A 123 -8.43 -9.45 -11.33
CA GLN A 123 -7.76 -8.41 -12.10
C GLN A 123 -7.79 -7.06 -11.37
N ALA A 124 -8.91 -6.68 -10.75
CA ALA A 124 -9.02 -5.46 -9.95
C ALA A 124 -8.05 -5.48 -8.76
N ALA A 125 -7.92 -6.62 -8.07
CA ALA A 125 -7.00 -6.78 -6.96
C ALA A 125 -5.51 -6.71 -7.38
N LEU A 126 -5.15 -7.15 -8.59
CA LEU A 126 -3.81 -6.96 -9.15
C LEU A 126 -3.52 -5.48 -9.43
N VAL A 127 -4.50 -4.74 -9.95
CA VAL A 127 -4.37 -3.28 -10.16
C VAL A 127 -4.30 -2.53 -8.83
N ASP A 128 -4.91 -3.03 -7.77
CA ASP A 128 -4.80 -2.46 -6.43
C ASP A 128 -3.37 -2.52 -5.87
N ILE A 129 -2.57 -3.54 -6.25
CA ILE A 129 -1.13 -3.58 -5.92
C ILE A 129 -0.40 -2.40 -6.59
N GLU A 130 -0.70 -2.11 -7.86
CA GLU A 130 -0.11 -0.98 -8.58
C GLU A 130 -0.51 0.35 -7.92
N ARG A 131 -1.78 0.48 -7.47
CA ARG A 131 -2.26 1.65 -6.74
C ARG A 131 -1.51 1.83 -5.42
N ALA A 132 -1.39 0.77 -4.62
CA ALA A 132 -0.66 0.81 -3.36
C ALA A 132 0.82 1.17 -3.56
N ALA A 133 1.46 0.64 -4.61
CA ALA A 133 2.84 0.98 -4.95
C ALA A 133 2.98 2.46 -5.37
N ASN A 134 2.01 3.01 -6.12
CA ASN A 134 1.98 4.42 -6.50
C ASN A 134 1.81 5.34 -5.29
N ASP A 135 0.89 5.00 -4.36
CA ASP A 135 0.66 5.76 -3.13
C ASP A 135 1.92 5.78 -2.25
N VAL A 136 2.59 4.63 -2.11
CA VAL A 136 3.86 4.51 -1.39
C VAL A 136 4.96 5.32 -2.08
N SER A 137 5.06 5.26 -3.41
CA SER A 137 6.05 6.01 -4.19
C SER A 137 5.91 7.52 -3.99
N LEU A 138 4.68 8.02 -3.95
CA LEU A 138 4.39 9.43 -3.69
C LEU A 138 4.81 9.84 -2.27
N ASN A 139 4.53 9.00 -1.27
CA ASN A 139 4.94 9.23 0.11
C ASN A 139 6.47 9.22 0.25
N VAL A 140 7.16 8.26 -0.38
CA VAL A 140 8.63 8.20 -0.41
C VAL A 140 9.23 9.45 -1.03
N ALA A 141 8.70 9.92 -2.18
CA ALA A 141 9.17 11.15 -2.81
C ALA A 141 8.95 12.37 -1.92
N THR A 142 7.81 12.45 -1.24
CA THR A 142 7.51 13.53 -0.29
C THR A 142 8.55 13.59 0.83
N TYR A 143 8.80 12.49 1.51
CA TYR A 143 9.76 12.45 2.62
C TYR A 143 11.20 12.57 2.16
N TYR A 144 11.54 12.07 0.96
CA TYR A 144 12.85 12.30 0.37
C TYR A 144 13.13 13.79 0.18
N LEU A 145 12.19 14.54 -0.39
CA LEU A 145 12.33 15.99 -0.55
C LEU A 145 12.39 16.73 0.79
N GLN A 146 11.66 16.25 1.82
CA GLN A 146 11.77 16.79 3.18
C GLN A 146 13.15 16.52 3.80
N VAL A 147 13.75 15.35 3.55
CA VAL A 147 15.13 15.06 3.97
C VAL A 147 16.12 16.02 3.28
N LEU A 148 15.98 16.26 1.96
CA LEU A 148 16.81 17.21 1.23
C LEU A 148 16.66 18.64 1.80
N ALA A 149 15.42 19.09 2.02
CA ALA A 149 15.15 20.42 2.58
C ALA A 149 15.75 20.59 3.98
N SER A 150 15.58 19.59 4.86
CA SER A 150 16.13 19.64 6.22
C SER A 150 17.64 19.58 6.23
N LYS A 151 18.27 18.88 5.29
CA LYS A 151 19.73 18.89 5.12
C LYS A 151 20.25 20.28 4.74
N GLU A 152 19.57 20.96 3.82
CA GLU A 152 19.94 22.32 3.43
C GLU A 152 19.73 23.32 4.56
N GLN A 153 18.71 23.16 5.39
CA GLN A 153 18.51 23.96 6.60
C GLN A 153 19.68 23.80 7.59
N ILE A 154 20.19 22.56 7.76
CA ILE A 154 21.40 22.32 8.56
C ILE A 154 22.58 23.09 8.00
N ASN A 155 22.84 23.03 6.68
CA ASN A 155 23.96 23.76 6.04
C ASN A 155 23.85 25.26 6.28
N ILE A 156 22.65 25.84 6.14
CA ILE A 156 22.43 27.29 6.40
C ILE A 156 22.74 27.63 7.85
N ASN A 157 22.30 26.84 8.82
CA ASN A 157 22.52 27.06 10.23
C ASN A 157 24.01 26.89 10.60
N GLU A 158 24.71 25.92 10.01
CA GLU A 158 26.16 25.74 10.23
C GLU A 158 26.97 26.95 9.71
N VAL A 159 26.62 27.46 8.53
CA VAL A 159 27.23 28.71 7.99
C VAL A 159 26.96 29.91 8.91
N GLN A 160 25.73 30.04 9.43
CA GLN A 160 25.33 31.09 10.36
C GLN A 160 26.17 31.04 11.64
N ILE A 161 26.36 29.87 12.23
CA ILE A 161 27.18 29.67 13.42
C ILE A 161 28.64 30.01 13.16
N ALA A 162 29.17 29.59 12.00
CA ALA A 162 30.55 29.93 11.63
C ALA A 162 30.76 31.46 11.50
N GLN A 163 29.84 32.17 10.89
CA GLN A 163 29.85 33.64 10.77
C GLN A 163 29.74 34.30 12.17
N ARG A 164 28.84 33.78 13.05
CA ARG A 164 28.68 34.30 14.40
C ARG A 164 29.96 34.15 15.23
N LYS A 165 30.61 32.99 15.19
CA LYS A 165 31.89 32.75 15.86
C LYS A 165 32.96 33.70 15.38
N ALA A 166 33.06 33.96 14.07
CA ALA A 166 34.01 34.96 13.55
C ALA A 166 33.71 36.37 14.06
N GLN A 167 32.44 36.77 14.16
CA GLN A 167 32.04 38.06 14.73
C GLN A 167 32.42 38.19 16.21
N ILE A 168 32.21 37.13 16.99
CA ILE A 168 32.58 37.09 18.41
C ILE A 168 34.09 37.28 18.57
N ASP A 169 34.92 36.58 17.80
CA ASP A 169 36.40 36.73 17.87
C ASP A 169 36.86 38.17 17.61
N VAL A 170 36.28 38.81 16.59
CA VAL A 170 36.59 40.21 16.28
C VAL A 170 36.11 41.13 17.40
N THR A 171 34.88 40.99 17.87
CA THR A 171 34.30 41.84 18.90
C THR A 171 35.03 41.66 20.24
N ALA A 172 35.44 40.45 20.61
CA ALA A 172 36.21 40.17 21.83
C ALA A 172 37.55 40.95 21.82
N LYS A 173 38.24 41.01 20.67
CA LYS A 173 39.47 41.82 20.51
C LYS A 173 39.18 43.32 20.65
N GLN A 174 38.05 43.80 20.12
CA GLN A 174 37.63 45.21 20.27
C GLN A 174 37.28 45.58 21.70
N VAL A 175 36.58 44.69 22.43
CA VAL A 175 36.30 44.88 23.86
C VAL A 175 37.59 44.91 24.67
N ALA A 176 38.51 43.97 24.45
CA ALA A 176 39.83 43.97 25.13
C ALA A 176 40.64 45.24 24.82
N ALA A 177 40.50 45.82 23.65
CA ALA A 177 41.11 47.11 23.27
C ALA A 177 40.32 48.32 23.83
N GLY A 178 39.18 48.13 24.50
CA GLY A 178 38.34 49.22 25.05
C GLY A 178 37.57 50.01 23.99
N THR A 179 37.51 49.56 22.74
CA THR A 179 36.87 50.27 21.60
C THR A 179 35.36 50.06 21.51
N VAL A 180 34.82 48.98 22.07
CA VAL A 180 33.39 48.72 22.09
C VAL A 180 32.96 48.23 23.48
N PRO A 181 31.67 48.43 23.92
CA PRO A 181 31.18 47.95 25.19
C PRO A 181 31.10 46.39 25.24
N GLU A 182 31.36 45.84 26.43
CA GLU A 182 31.24 44.39 26.70
C GLU A 182 29.84 43.82 26.37
N LEU A 183 28.77 44.63 26.53
CA LEU A 183 27.41 44.26 26.15
C LEU A 183 27.29 43.77 24.71
N ASN A 184 28.13 44.28 23.77
CA ASN A 184 28.14 43.84 22.38
C ASN A 184 28.61 42.38 22.26
N LEU A 185 29.62 41.99 23.01
CA LEU A 185 30.14 40.62 23.08
C LEU A 185 29.09 39.67 23.69
N ILE A 186 28.53 40.02 24.86
CA ILE A 186 27.48 39.23 25.51
C ILE A 186 26.27 39.03 24.60
N SER A 187 25.85 40.04 23.84
CA SER A 187 24.75 39.95 22.89
C SER A 187 25.03 38.96 21.74
N LEU A 188 26.25 38.91 21.23
CA LEU A 188 26.68 37.97 20.20
C LEU A 188 26.76 36.51 20.76
N GLU A 189 27.24 36.35 21.98
CA GLU A 189 27.30 35.04 22.64
C GLU A 189 25.89 34.47 22.92
N ALA A 190 24.95 35.30 23.37
CA ALA A 190 23.55 34.93 23.54
C ALA A 190 22.92 34.52 22.20
N GLN A 191 23.24 35.26 21.12
CA GLN A 191 22.74 34.90 19.79
C GLN A 191 23.39 33.61 19.27
N LEU A 192 24.69 33.34 19.57
CA LEU A 192 25.33 32.07 19.24
C LEU A 192 24.64 30.86 19.91
N ALA A 193 24.21 31.02 21.18
CA ALA A 193 23.45 30.00 21.88
C ALA A 193 22.10 29.73 21.16
N THR A 194 21.42 30.79 20.69
CA THR A 194 20.18 30.68 19.92
C THR A 194 20.43 29.99 18.57
N ASP A 195 21.45 30.40 17.84
CA ASP A 195 21.82 29.80 16.55
C ASP A 195 22.19 28.32 16.72
N SER A 196 22.87 27.96 17.81
CA SER A 196 23.21 26.57 18.16
C SER A 196 21.95 25.72 18.47
N SER A 197 20.97 26.28 19.19
CA SER A 197 19.68 25.63 19.44
C SER A 197 18.91 25.38 18.13
N ASN A 198 18.92 26.34 17.22
CA ASN A 198 18.30 26.21 15.91
C ASN A 198 18.97 25.09 15.06
N LEU A 199 20.31 24.96 15.12
CA LEU A 199 21.03 23.87 14.48
C LEU A 199 20.64 22.51 15.04
N ILE A 200 20.54 22.38 16.37
CA ILE A 200 20.12 21.12 17.02
C ILE A 200 18.70 20.75 16.57
N SER A 201 17.77 21.72 16.57
CA SER A 201 16.39 21.51 16.08
C SER A 201 16.34 21.06 14.63
N SER A 202 17.18 21.64 13.76
CA SER A 202 17.27 21.24 12.35
C SER A 202 17.83 19.82 12.19
N LYS A 203 18.84 19.43 12.97
CA LYS A 203 19.37 18.06 12.99
C LYS A 203 18.33 17.06 13.47
N THR A 204 17.59 17.39 14.52
CA THR A 204 16.48 16.55 14.99
C THR A 204 15.40 16.36 13.93
N THR A 205 15.03 17.43 13.21
CA THR A 205 14.06 17.35 12.11
C THR A 205 14.57 16.48 10.96
N PHE A 206 15.84 16.59 10.61
CA PHE A 206 16.47 15.74 9.61
C PHE A 206 16.42 14.27 10.01
N ASP A 207 16.80 13.94 11.24
CA ASP A 207 16.78 12.56 11.77
C ASP A 207 15.36 11.99 11.77
N GLN A 208 14.36 12.79 12.16
CA GLN A 208 12.94 12.36 12.12
C GLN A 208 12.47 12.08 10.70
N ASN A 209 12.83 12.91 9.73
CA ASN A 209 12.49 12.68 8.32
C ASN A 209 13.17 11.41 7.78
N VAL A 210 14.42 11.15 8.14
CA VAL A 210 15.15 9.94 7.78
C VAL A 210 14.50 8.70 8.41
N LEU A 211 14.11 8.76 9.69
CA LEU A 211 13.40 7.66 10.37
C LEU A 211 12.05 7.36 9.69
N THR A 212 11.31 8.38 9.31
CA THR A 212 10.03 8.21 8.59
C THR A 212 10.25 7.58 7.22
N LEU A 213 11.29 8.01 6.50
CA LEU A 213 11.65 7.42 5.22
C LEU A 213 12.04 5.93 5.38
N LYS A 214 12.84 5.59 6.39
CA LYS A 214 13.16 4.18 6.73
C LYS A 214 11.91 3.36 7.03
N ALA A 215 10.95 3.91 7.78
CA ALA A 215 9.69 3.24 8.07
C ALA A 215 8.89 2.94 6.79
N LEU A 216 8.83 3.87 5.84
CA LEU A 216 8.19 3.65 4.53
C LEU A 216 8.88 2.53 3.73
N LEU A 217 10.20 2.40 3.88
CA LEU A 217 10.99 1.34 3.26
C LEU A 217 10.92 0.01 4.01
N ASN A 218 10.30 -0.02 5.18
CA ASN A 218 10.33 -1.18 6.09
C ASN A 218 11.76 -1.59 6.46
N LEU A 219 12.63 -0.61 6.70
CA LEU A 219 14.00 -0.78 7.18
C LEU A 219 14.06 -0.63 8.70
N ASP A 220 14.97 -1.36 9.34
CA ASP A 220 15.24 -1.19 10.76
C ASP A 220 15.78 0.23 11.05
N ALA A 221 15.27 0.84 12.11
CA ALA A 221 15.67 2.19 12.51
C ALA A 221 17.17 2.32 12.83
N ALA A 222 17.79 1.24 13.36
CA ALA A 222 19.19 1.22 13.74
C ALA A 222 20.17 1.04 12.58
N LEU A 223 19.69 0.58 11.39
CA LEU A 223 20.56 0.38 10.23
C LEU A 223 21.17 1.72 9.76
N PRO A 224 22.46 1.77 9.39
CA PRO A 224 23.04 2.95 8.78
C PRO A 224 22.35 3.21 7.42
N PHE A 225 21.96 4.45 7.20
CA PHE A 225 21.22 4.85 6.01
C PHE A 225 21.66 6.25 5.59
N ASP A 226 22.09 6.40 4.35
CA ASP A 226 22.48 7.68 3.75
C ASP A 226 21.70 7.91 2.45
N VAL A 227 21.26 9.13 2.26
CA VAL A 227 20.45 9.55 1.13
C VAL A 227 21.30 10.42 0.21
N GLU A 228 21.25 10.14 -1.09
CA GLU A 228 21.89 11.03 -2.07
C GLU A 228 21.18 12.40 -2.05
N THR A 229 21.98 13.47 -1.96
CA THR A 229 21.48 14.86 -1.89
C THR A 229 21.89 15.64 -3.14
N PRO A 230 21.21 15.43 -4.29
CA PRO A 230 21.48 16.21 -5.49
C PRO A 230 21.12 17.68 -5.27
N SER A 231 21.81 18.59 -5.98
CA SER A 231 21.42 19.99 -6.00
C SER A 231 20.02 20.12 -6.61
N VAL A 232 19.13 20.85 -5.94
CA VAL A 232 17.74 21.06 -6.38
C VAL A 232 17.65 21.68 -7.77
N ASP A 233 18.64 22.53 -8.13
CA ASP A 233 18.72 23.17 -9.45
C ASP A 233 18.96 22.18 -10.60
N LYS A 234 19.38 20.94 -10.30
CA LYS A 234 19.61 19.87 -11.27
C LYS A 234 18.39 18.98 -11.49
N ILE A 235 17.34 19.14 -10.69
CA ILE A 235 16.12 18.36 -10.82
C ILE A 235 15.35 18.86 -12.05
N PRO A 236 15.16 18.02 -13.10
CA PRO A 236 14.44 18.44 -14.29
C PRO A 236 12.97 18.64 -13.96
N ILE A 237 12.39 19.77 -14.37
CA ILE A 237 10.99 20.13 -14.16
C ILE A 237 10.38 20.42 -15.51
N GLU A 238 9.21 19.83 -15.81
CA GLU A 238 8.46 20.13 -17.01
C GLU A 238 7.89 21.56 -17.01
N SER A 239 7.57 22.06 -18.19
CA SER A 239 6.95 23.39 -18.30
C SER A 239 5.45 23.34 -17.90
N PHE A 240 4.94 24.47 -17.37
CA PHE A 240 3.48 24.57 -17.07
C PHE A 240 2.62 24.44 -18.33
N ALA A 241 3.16 24.72 -19.51
CA ALA A 241 2.44 24.56 -20.76
C ALA A 241 2.08 23.08 -21.04
N ASP A 242 2.97 22.15 -20.65
CA ASP A 242 2.82 20.71 -20.83
C ASP A 242 2.02 20.04 -19.70
N LEU A 243 1.74 20.77 -18.63
CA LEU A 243 1.07 20.30 -17.42
C LEU A 243 -0.31 20.99 -17.21
N GLN A 244 -0.97 21.42 -18.29
CA GLN A 244 -2.29 22.01 -18.20
C GLN A 244 -3.29 21.03 -17.54
N PRO A 245 -4.13 21.48 -16.57
CA PRO A 245 -4.96 20.59 -15.75
C PRO A 245 -5.85 19.66 -16.55
N GLU A 246 -6.48 20.16 -17.63
CA GLU A 246 -7.37 19.34 -18.46
C GLU A 246 -6.60 18.26 -19.23
N VAL A 247 -5.41 18.58 -19.76
CA VAL A 247 -4.55 17.61 -20.46
C VAL A 247 -4.09 16.52 -19.50
N VAL A 248 -3.60 16.92 -18.31
CA VAL A 248 -3.18 15.99 -17.26
C VAL A 248 -4.35 15.10 -16.82
N TYR A 249 -5.56 15.66 -16.67
CA TYR A 249 -6.75 14.90 -16.29
C TYR A 249 -7.12 13.83 -17.34
N GLN A 250 -7.12 14.18 -18.62
CA GLN A 250 -7.44 13.22 -19.67
C GLN A 250 -6.43 12.07 -19.73
N LEU A 251 -5.15 12.36 -19.56
CA LEU A 251 -4.11 11.33 -19.47
C LEU A 251 -4.25 10.48 -18.20
N ALA A 252 -4.56 11.11 -17.06
CA ALA A 252 -4.74 10.44 -15.78
C ALA A 252 -5.91 9.45 -15.78
N LEU A 253 -7.01 9.74 -16.48
CA LEU A 253 -8.15 8.83 -16.62
C LEU A 253 -7.74 7.48 -17.24
N GLY A 254 -6.76 7.48 -18.15
CA GLY A 254 -6.26 6.25 -18.78
C GLY A 254 -5.12 5.56 -18.00
N ASN A 255 -4.33 6.32 -17.27
CA ASN A 255 -3.08 5.85 -16.67
C ASN A 255 -3.18 5.51 -15.18
N GLN A 256 -4.12 6.15 -14.45
CA GLN A 256 -4.20 5.97 -12.99
C GLN A 256 -4.82 4.61 -12.62
N PRO A 257 -4.18 3.83 -11.75
CA PRO A 257 -4.66 2.49 -11.37
C PRO A 257 -6.07 2.50 -10.77
N LEU A 258 -6.44 3.52 -9.99
CA LEU A 258 -7.76 3.62 -9.36
C LEU A 258 -8.90 3.64 -10.39
N GLN A 259 -8.74 4.33 -11.54
CA GLN A 259 -9.74 4.38 -12.59
C GLN A 259 -9.91 3.01 -13.26
N LYS A 260 -8.79 2.33 -13.54
CA LYS A 260 -8.76 0.97 -14.10
C LYS A 260 -9.38 -0.05 -13.13
N GLU A 261 -9.06 0.07 -11.84
CA GLU A 261 -9.64 -0.77 -10.77
C GLU A 261 -11.17 -0.62 -10.73
N ASN A 262 -11.69 0.62 -10.75
CA ASN A 262 -13.13 0.88 -10.75
C ASN A 262 -13.83 0.31 -11.99
N GLU A 263 -13.21 0.35 -13.16
CA GLU A 263 -13.75 -0.27 -14.38
C GLU A 263 -13.87 -1.79 -14.24
N LEU A 264 -12.86 -2.42 -13.67
CA LEU A 264 -12.88 -3.87 -13.43
C LEU A 264 -13.95 -4.25 -12.39
N LYS A 265 -14.11 -3.47 -11.33
CA LYS A 265 -15.18 -3.66 -10.33
C LYS A 265 -16.58 -3.52 -10.93
N ILE A 266 -16.77 -2.59 -11.86
CA ILE A 266 -18.03 -2.45 -12.61
C ILE A 266 -18.29 -3.70 -13.44
N LYS A 267 -17.30 -4.20 -14.20
CA LYS A 267 -17.43 -5.43 -15.00
C LYS A 267 -17.74 -6.64 -14.13
N ALA A 268 -17.12 -6.75 -12.96
CA ALA A 268 -17.44 -7.79 -11.97
C ALA A 268 -18.88 -7.69 -11.48
N ALA A 269 -19.36 -6.48 -11.15
CA ALA A 269 -20.72 -6.24 -10.69
C ALA A 269 -21.76 -6.54 -11.79
N GLU A 270 -21.49 -6.21 -13.06
CA GLU A 270 -22.33 -6.58 -14.20
C GLU A 270 -22.50 -8.10 -14.30
N LYS A 271 -21.41 -8.86 -14.14
CA LYS A 271 -21.47 -10.33 -14.11
C LYS A 271 -22.27 -10.86 -12.92
N ASN A 272 -22.14 -10.24 -11.74
CA ASN A 272 -22.90 -10.60 -10.56
C ASN A 272 -24.41 -10.35 -10.73
N VAL A 273 -24.82 -9.33 -11.47
CA VAL A 273 -26.24 -9.13 -11.87
C VAL A 273 -26.72 -10.30 -12.71
N LEU A 274 -25.91 -10.79 -13.65
CA LEU A 274 -26.26 -11.98 -14.45
C LEU A 274 -26.30 -13.26 -13.63
N VAL A 275 -25.41 -13.43 -12.65
CA VAL A 275 -25.42 -14.54 -11.69
C VAL A 275 -26.72 -14.56 -10.90
N SER A 276 -27.10 -13.42 -10.33
CA SER A 276 -28.34 -13.29 -9.53
C SER A 276 -29.58 -13.50 -10.39
N LYS A 277 -29.60 -13.00 -11.63
CA LYS A 277 -30.67 -13.23 -12.59
C LYS A 277 -30.82 -14.72 -12.92
N ALA A 278 -29.69 -15.40 -13.17
CA ALA A 278 -29.67 -16.83 -13.50
C ALA A 278 -30.21 -17.72 -12.35
N SER A 279 -30.13 -17.26 -11.08
CA SER A 279 -30.67 -17.97 -9.93
C SER A 279 -32.21 -18.02 -9.89
N MET A 280 -32.90 -17.26 -10.74
CA MET A 280 -34.38 -17.32 -10.88
C MET A 280 -34.84 -18.33 -11.90
N TYR A 281 -33.95 -18.95 -12.66
CA TYR A 281 -34.28 -19.93 -13.70
C TYR A 281 -34.04 -21.34 -13.22
N PRO A 282 -34.69 -22.37 -13.88
CA PRO A 282 -34.46 -23.77 -13.58
C PRO A 282 -32.98 -24.16 -13.70
N SER A 283 -32.51 -25.07 -12.87
CA SER A 283 -31.16 -25.65 -12.98
C SER A 283 -31.21 -27.16 -13.17
N ILE A 284 -30.26 -27.70 -13.93
CA ILE A 284 -30.13 -29.13 -14.19
C ILE A 284 -28.85 -29.60 -13.47
N PHE A 285 -28.96 -30.64 -12.70
CA PHE A 285 -27.84 -31.25 -11.99
C PHE A 285 -27.81 -32.75 -12.18
N GLY A 286 -26.62 -33.32 -12.21
CA GLY A 286 -26.38 -34.76 -12.16
C GLY A 286 -26.02 -35.18 -10.72
N ASN A 287 -26.54 -36.30 -10.28
CA ASN A 287 -26.17 -36.92 -9.02
C ASN A 287 -25.74 -38.36 -9.25
N TYR A 288 -24.79 -38.81 -8.47
CA TYR A 288 -24.39 -40.21 -8.41
C TYR A 288 -24.25 -40.65 -6.97
N SER A 289 -24.60 -41.93 -6.72
CA SER A 289 -24.36 -42.54 -5.42
C SER A 289 -24.03 -44.02 -5.54
N LEU A 290 -23.11 -44.47 -4.69
CA LEU A 290 -22.75 -45.85 -4.46
C LEU A 290 -23.02 -46.10 -2.99
N ASN A 291 -23.90 -47.05 -2.66
CA ASN A 291 -24.28 -47.29 -1.28
C ASN A 291 -24.22 -48.79 -0.99
N SER A 292 -23.89 -49.13 0.25
CA SER A 292 -24.04 -50.46 0.78
C SER A 292 -24.39 -50.42 2.28
N THR A 293 -25.03 -51.45 2.76
CA THR A 293 -25.46 -51.54 4.16
C THR A 293 -25.19 -52.91 4.74
N TYR A 294 -24.88 -52.93 6.02
CA TYR A 294 -24.79 -54.12 6.85
C TYR A 294 -25.79 -54.05 8.02
N ASN A 295 -26.35 -55.20 8.39
CA ASN A 295 -27.23 -55.33 9.54
C ASN A 295 -26.87 -56.65 10.29
N ASN A 296 -26.64 -56.55 11.60
CA ASN A 296 -26.23 -57.70 12.41
C ASN A 296 -27.29 -58.80 12.60
N LYS A 297 -28.56 -58.55 12.23
CA LYS A 297 -29.69 -59.50 12.31
C LYS A 297 -30.19 -59.96 10.94
N ALA A 298 -29.50 -59.62 9.86
CA ALA A 298 -29.88 -60.11 8.54
C ALA A 298 -29.61 -61.63 8.44
N THR A 299 -30.60 -62.33 7.99
CA THR A 299 -30.62 -63.84 7.78
C THR A 299 -31.03 -64.14 6.36
N ASP A 300 -30.55 -65.24 5.84
CA ASP A 300 -31.02 -65.81 4.58
C ASP A 300 -32.42 -66.47 4.76
N LEU A 301 -32.99 -67.08 3.69
CA LEU A 301 -34.26 -67.74 3.70
C LEU A 301 -34.30 -69.00 4.59
N THR A 302 -33.10 -69.52 4.96
CA THR A 302 -32.99 -70.68 5.88
C THR A 302 -32.89 -70.29 7.35
N GLY A 303 -32.80 -68.95 7.63
CA GLY A 303 -32.62 -68.40 8.98
C GLY A 303 -31.16 -68.31 9.42
N SER A 304 -30.19 -68.62 8.54
CA SER A 304 -28.78 -68.55 8.81
C SER A 304 -28.30 -67.08 8.68
N LYS A 305 -27.42 -66.60 9.57
CA LYS A 305 -26.88 -65.25 9.50
C LYS A 305 -26.05 -65.05 8.23
N ILE A 306 -26.31 -63.98 7.50
CA ILE A 306 -25.51 -63.56 6.33
C ILE A 306 -24.22 -62.89 6.82
N PRO A 307 -23.03 -63.36 6.39
CA PRO A 307 -21.76 -62.80 6.77
C PRO A 307 -21.62 -61.32 6.36
N TYR A 308 -20.81 -60.60 7.08
CA TYR A 308 -20.62 -59.18 6.88
C TYR A 308 -20.24 -58.80 5.43
N PHE A 309 -19.22 -59.45 4.87
CA PHE A 309 -18.77 -59.14 3.52
C PHE A 309 -19.75 -59.51 2.43
N ASP A 310 -20.52 -60.59 2.66
CA ASP A 310 -21.58 -60.98 1.74
C ASP A 310 -22.72 -59.94 1.72
N GLN A 311 -23.13 -59.44 2.90
CA GLN A 311 -24.11 -58.37 2.97
C GLN A 311 -23.60 -57.10 2.29
N VAL A 312 -22.36 -56.68 2.54
CA VAL A 312 -21.78 -55.47 1.92
C VAL A 312 -21.74 -55.59 0.40
N ASN A 313 -21.44 -56.77 -0.12
CA ASN A 313 -21.42 -57.05 -1.56
C ASN A 313 -22.83 -57.13 -2.15
N GLU A 314 -23.72 -57.87 -1.54
CA GLU A 314 -25.11 -58.08 -2.03
C GLU A 314 -25.97 -56.82 -1.93
N ASN A 315 -25.75 -56.01 -0.89
CA ASN A 315 -26.45 -54.74 -0.69
C ASN A 315 -25.85 -53.56 -1.50
N PHE A 316 -24.80 -53.83 -2.27
CA PHE A 316 -24.18 -52.78 -3.07
C PHE A 316 -25.12 -52.28 -4.16
N ARG A 317 -25.40 -50.95 -4.10
CA ARG A 317 -26.29 -50.28 -5.04
C ARG A 317 -25.57 -49.09 -5.70
N GLN A 318 -25.84 -48.93 -6.97
CA GLN A 318 -25.37 -47.79 -7.77
C GLN A 318 -26.57 -47.03 -8.30
N SER A 319 -26.51 -45.70 -8.18
CA SER A 319 -27.52 -44.86 -8.81
C SER A 319 -26.85 -43.69 -9.54
N LEU A 320 -27.34 -43.39 -10.72
CA LEU A 320 -26.98 -42.22 -11.52
C LEU A 320 -28.28 -41.55 -11.94
N GLY A 321 -28.41 -40.27 -11.68
CA GLY A 321 -29.62 -39.51 -11.98
C GLY A 321 -29.35 -38.12 -12.51
N LEU A 322 -30.34 -37.60 -13.25
CA LEU A 322 -30.43 -36.19 -13.61
C LEU A 322 -31.65 -35.59 -12.92
N GLY A 323 -31.47 -34.46 -12.28
CA GLY A 323 -32.53 -33.72 -11.61
C GLY A 323 -32.68 -32.31 -12.22
N ILE A 324 -33.93 -31.83 -12.23
CA ILE A 324 -34.25 -30.44 -12.61
C ILE A 324 -34.83 -29.76 -11.37
N GLN A 325 -34.26 -28.66 -10.97
CA GLN A 325 -34.75 -27.84 -9.87
C GLN A 325 -35.30 -26.52 -10.41
N VAL A 326 -36.61 -26.30 -10.23
CA VAL A 326 -37.32 -25.09 -10.64
C VAL A 326 -37.65 -24.27 -9.39
N PRO A 327 -37.08 -23.07 -9.19
CA PRO A 327 -37.43 -22.21 -8.06
C PRO A 327 -38.80 -21.55 -8.29
N ILE A 328 -39.89 -22.13 -7.76
CA ILE A 328 -41.26 -21.61 -7.92
C ILE A 328 -41.47 -20.42 -6.97
N PHE A 329 -41.13 -20.61 -5.69
CA PHE A 329 -41.21 -19.57 -4.68
C PHE A 329 -40.04 -19.71 -3.69
N SER A 330 -39.28 -18.65 -3.52
CA SER A 330 -38.07 -18.60 -2.65
C SER A 330 -38.22 -17.51 -1.57
N ASN A 331 -39.40 -17.29 -1.03
CA ASN A 331 -39.72 -16.23 -0.06
C ASN A 331 -39.22 -14.84 -0.56
N GLY A 332 -39.24 -14.59 -1.87
CA GLY A 332 -38.76 -13.37 -2.47
C GLY A 332 -37.23 -13.23 -2.58
N THR A 333 -36.47 -14.16 -1.98
CA THR A 333 -34.99 -14.04 -1.86
C THR A 333 -34.31 -13.89 -3.20
N ASN A 334 -34.62 -14.68 -4.22
CA ASN A 334 -33.97 -14.58 -5.54
C ASN A 334 -34.24 -13.23 -6.21
N ARG A 335 -35.46 -12.70 -6.09
CA ARG A 335 -35.80 -11.38 -6.64
C ARG A 335 -35.10 -10.25 -5.89
N ILE A 336 -35.07 -10.31 -4.56
CA ILE A 336 -34.38 -9.33 -3.72
C ILE A 336 -32.88 -9.34 -4.04
N ASN A 337 -32.24 -10.50 -4.13
CA ASN A 337 -30.81 -10.63 -4.48
C ASN A 337 -30.52 -10.04 -5.88
N TYR A 338 -31.43 -10.22 -6.84
CA TYR A 338 -31.28 -9.61 -8.16
C TYR A 338 -31.35 -8.07 -8.08
N GLU A 339 -32.34 -7.52 -7.37
CA GLU A 339 -32.45 -6.06 -7.19
C GLU A 339 -31.24 -5.49 -6.40
N GLN A 340 -30.76 -6.19 -5.36
CA GLN A 340 -29.55 -5.81 -4.63
C GLN A 340 -28.33 -5.80 -5.55
N SER A 341 -28.18 -6.78 -6.45
CA SER A 341 -27.07 -6.83 -7.41
C SER A 341 -27.10 -5.64 -8.36
N LYS A 342 -28.29 -5.20 -8.80
CA LYS A 342 -28.46 -3.99 -9.63
C LYS A 342 -28.10 -2.72 -8.87
N LEU A 343 -28.49 -2.61 -7.61
CA LEU A 343 -28.12 -1.50 -6.75
C LEU A 343 -26.61 -1.46 -6.48
N ASN A 344 -25.98 -2.61 -6.29
CA ASN A 344 -24.54 -2.73 -6.15
C ASN A 344 -23.79 -2.28 -7.43
N LEU A 345 -24.30 -2.66 -8.60
CA LEU A 345 -23.76 -2.15 -9.88
C LEU A 345 -23.90 -0.62 -9.97
N LYS A 346 -25.08 -0.08 -9.62
CA LYS A 346 -25.28 1.37 -9.60
C LYS A 346 -24.33 2.06 -8.62
N ASN A 347 -24.12 1.49 -7.46
CA ASN A 347 -23.15 2.02 -6.48
C ASN A 347 -21.72 2.04 -7.02
N ASN A 348 -21.26 0.99 -7.73
CA ASN A 348 -19.95 0.98 -8.38
C ASN A 348 -19.82 2.04 -9.49
N LEU A 349 -20.89 2.30 -10.25
CA LEU A 349 -20.91 3.38 -11.24
C LEU A 349 -20.77 4.76 -10.58
N LEU A 350 -21.47 5.02 -9.47
CA LEU A 350 -21.35 6.25 -8.70
C LEU A 350 -19.96 6.39 -8.06
N ASN A 351 -19.37 5.30 -7.58
CA ASN A 351 -18.01 5.30 -7.04
C ASN A 351 -16.98 5.68 -8.11
N LYS A 352 -17.14 5.17 -9.35
CA LYS A 352 -16.29 5.59 -10.49
C LYS A 352 -16.45 7.09 -10.78
N GLU A 353 -17.67 7.58 -10.82
CA GLU A 353 -17.93 9.01 -11.03
C GLU A 353 -17.31 9.87 -9.93
N GLN A 354 -17.49 9.49 -8.66
CA GLN A 354 -16.87 10.16 -7.52
C GLN A 354 -15.34 10.15 -7.63
N ALA A 355 -14.73 9.00 -7.96
CA ALA A 355 -13.29 8.88 -8.14
C ALA A 355 -12.78 9.80 -9.25
N ASN A 356 -13.51 9.91 -10.37
CA ASN A 356 -13.16 10.81 -11.47
C ASN A 356 -13.26 12.29 -11.06
N GLN A 357 -14.31 12.68 -10.31
CA GLN A 357 -14.46 14.04 -9.79
C GLN A 357 -13.33 14.37 -8.80
N THR A 358 -13.02 13.46 -7.89
CA THR A 358 -11.92 13.63 -6.93
C THR A 358 -10.57 13.76 -7.65
N LEU A 359 -10.31 12.91 -8.66
CA LEU A 359 -9.08 12.99 -9.47
C LEU A 359 -8.98 14.35 -10.17
N LYS A 360 -10.09 14.82 -10.79
CA LYS A 360 -10.15 16.15 -11.44
C LYS A 360 -9.84 17.25 -10.43
N GLN A 361 -10.51 17.25 -9.28
CA GLN A 361 -10.27 18.22 -8.22
C GLN A 361 -8.81 18.21 -7.75
N ASN A 362 -8.23 17.03 -7.51
CA ASN A 362 -6.84 16.90 -7.05
C ASN A 362 -5.85 17.47 -8.06
N ILE A 363 -6.06 17.23 -9.37
CA ILE A 363 -5.19 17.74 -10.43
C ILE A 363 -5.30 19.28 -10.52
N TYR A 364 -6.50 19.83 -10.49
CA TYR A 364 -6.70 21.29 -10.53
C TYR A 364 -6.11 21.95 -9.28
N THR A 365 -6.28 21.35 -8.11
CA THR A 365 -5.67 21.81 -6.86
C THR A 365 -4.15 21.73 -6.92
N ALA A 366 -3.60 20.62 -7.43
CA ALA A 366 -2.15 20.46 -7.59
C ALA A 366 -1.56 21.53 -8.53
N TYR A 367 -2.23 21.81 -9.65
CA TYR A 367 -1.81 22.86 -10.58
C TYR A 367 -1.83 24.26 -9.93
N THR A 368 -2.94 24.62 -9.27
CA THR A 368 -3.05 25.91 -8.57
C THR A 368 -1.98 26.03 -7.50
N ASN A 369 -1.72 24.96 -6.74
CA ASN A 369 -0.68 24.94 -5.74
C ASN A 369 0.73 25.05 -6.35
N ALA A 370 0.98 24.44 -7.51
CA ALA A 370 2.26 24.56 -8.21
C ALA A 370 2.53 25.99 -8.71
N VAL A 371 1.52 26.65 -9.27
CA VAL A 371 1.61 28.08 -9.67
C VAL A 371 1.90 28.95 -8.45
N ASN A 372 1.15 28.78 -7.36
CA ASN A 372 1.37 29.52 -6.12
C ASN A 372 2.75 29.27 -5.51
N ALA A 373 3.24 28.01 -5.57
CA ALA A 373 4.57 27.68 -5.08
C ALA A 373 5.67 28.33 -5.91
N LEU A 374 5.53 28.43 -7.24
CA LEU A 374 6.45 29.16 -8.10
C LEU A 374 6.53 30.64 -7.74
N GLU A 375 5.36 31.28 -7.57
CA GLU A 375 5.30 32.71 -7.19
C GLU A 375 5.93 32.96 -5.81
N LYS A 376 5.66 32.07 -4.83
CA LYS A 376 6.31 32.15 -3.52
C LYS A 376 7.83 31.96 -3.62
N PHE A 377 8.31 31.01 -4.41
CA PHE A 377 9.74 30.79 -4.62
C PHE A 377 10.40 32.02 -5.27
N ASN A 378 9.78 32.60 -6.31
CA ASN A 378 10.27 33.80 -6.98
C ASN A 378 10.32 35.01 -6.02
N ALA A 379 9.30 35.17 -5.18
CA ALA A 379 9.27 36.23 -4.15
C ALA A 379 10.36 36.00 -3.08
N ALA A 380 10.52 34.77 -2.60
CA ALA A 380 11.55 34.40 -1.62
C ALA A 380 12.98 34.64 -2.18
N LYS A 381 13.22 34.30 -3.45
CA LYS A 381 14.50 34.56 -4.15
C LYS A 381 14.83 36.07 -4.19
N LYS A 382 13.85 36.89 -4.51
CA LYS A 382 14.01 38.36 -4.48
C LYS A 382 14.26 38.86 -3.06
N ASN A 383 13.55 38.29 -2.05
CA ASN A 383 13.74 38.66 -0.64
C ASN A 383 15.18 38.33 -0.18
N VAL A 384 15.72 37.18 -0.50
CA VAL A 384 17.09 36.78 -0.17
C VAL A 384 18.09 37.79 -0.81
N ALA A 385 17.91 38.13 -2.10
CA ALA A 385 18.77 39.08 -2.79
C ALA A 385 18.78 40.47 -2.12
N SER A 386 17.61 40.93 -1.66
CA SER A 386 17.49 42.21 -0.95
C SER A 386 18.05 42.14 0.47
N ALA A 387 17.74 41.10 1.24
CA ALA A 387 18.26 40.91 2.59
C ALA A 387 19.79 40.73 2.60
N GLN A 388 20.37 40.08 1.58
CA GLN A 388 21.82 39.95 1.44
C GLN A 388 22.47 41.34 1.27
N LYS A 389 21.93 42.19 0.42
CA LYS A 389 22.44 43.58 0.23
C LYS A 389 22.35 44.38 1.53
N VAL A 390 21.22 44.29 2.23
CA VAL A 390 21.02 44.97 3.53
C VAL A 390 22.08 44.50 4.53
N TYR A 391 22.27 43.17 4.63
CA TYR A 391 23.30 42.61 5.52
C TYR A 391 24.73 43.08 5.13
N ASP A 392 25.09 43.04 3.84
CA ASP A 392 26.42 43.45 3.36
C ASP A 392 26.70 44.92 3.66
N PHE A 393 25.70 45.83 3.47
CA PHE A 393 25.81 47.23 3.85
C PHE A 393 25.88 47.43 5.38
N SER A 394 25.09 46.70 6.12
CA SER A 394 25.07 46.73 7.60
C SER A 394 26.40 46.26 8.16
N PHE A 395 26.97 45.20 7.61
CA PHE A 395 28.25 44.65 8.03
C PHE A 395 29.38 45.66 7.81
N ARG A 396 29.46 46.31 6.63
CA ARG A 396 30.47 47.35 6.36
C ARG A 396 30.33 48.55 7.29
N ARG A 397 29.11 49.00 7.61
CA ARG A 397 28.86 50.08 8.57
C ARG A 397 29.24 49.68 9.99
N TYR A 398 29.03 48.43 10.36
CA TYR A 398 29.45 47.90 11.64
C TYR A 398 30.97 47.87 11.80
N GLU A 399 31.71 47.46 10.75
CA GLU A 399 33.17 47.42 10.75
C GLU A 399 33.81 48.80 11.01
N VAL A 400 33.18 49.88 10.55
CA VAL A 400 33.64 51.26 10.76
C VAL A 400 32.98 51.97 11.96
N GLY A 401 32.25 51.20 12.79
CA GLY A 401 31.64 51.72 14.04
C GLY A 401 30.39 52.57 13.83
N LEU A 402 29.79 52.59 12.62
CA LEU A 402 28.61 53.39 12.26
C LEU A 402 27.28 52.65 12.42
N LEU A 403 27.29 51.40 12.91
CA LEU A 403 26.09 50.58 13.17
C LEU A 403 26.25 49.82 14.48
N GLY A 404 25.17 49.74 15.27
CA GLY A 404 25.15 48.99 16.51
C GLY A 404 25.14 47.47 16.28
N THR A 405 25.66 46.70 17.25
CA THR A 405 25.70 45.22 17.21
C THR A 405 24.31 44.61 17.09
N LEU A 406 23.31 45.18 17.77
CA LEU A 406 21.92 44.70 17.73
C LEU A 406 21.32 44.83 16.32
N ASP A 407 21.57 45.95 15.64
CA ASP A 407 21.10 46.17 14.27
C ASP A 407 21.75 45.19 13.29
N LEU A 408 23.04 44.90 13.45
CA LEU A 408 23.76 43.90 12.67
C LEU A 408 23.17 42.51 12.89
N ILE A 409 22.94 42.09 14.15
CA ILE A 409 22.31 40.83 14.49
C ILE A 409 20.92 40.71 13.86
N THR A 410 20.11 41.76 13.92
CA THR A 410 18.76 41.81 13.34
C THR A 410 18.82 41.62 11.82
N ASN A 411 19.69 42.32 11.12
CA ASN A 411 19.83 42.19 9.66
C ASN A 411 20.39 40.84 9.24
N GLN A 412 21.27 40.22 10.03
CA GLN A 412 21.75 38.86 9.79
C GLN A 412 20.67 37.83 10.00
N ASN A 413 19.87 37.94 11.06
CA ASN A 413 18.73 37.05 11.32
C ASN A 413 17.66 37.17 10.23
N ASN A 414 17.38 38.38 9.72
CA ASN A 414 16.50 38.61 8.60
C ASN A 414 16.99 37.89 7.33
N LEU A 415 18.30 37.99 7.04
CA LEU A 415 18.89 37.23 5.92
C LEU A 415 18.80 35.73 6.08
N GLN A 416 19.10 35.23 7.27
CA GLN A 416 18.96 33.79 7.57
C GLN A 416 17.51 33.29 7.38
N THR A 417 16.56 34.03 7.94
CA THR A 417 15.11 33.71 7.78
C THR A 417 14.72 33.71 6.30
N ALA A 418 15.20 34.70 5.52
CA ALA A 418 14.93 34.76 4.08
C ALA A 418 15.51 33.53 3.34
N LYS A 419 16.76 33.11 3.68
CA LYS A 419 17.39 31.92 3.09
C LYS A 419 16.62 30.65 3.41
N LEU A 420 16.23 30.44 4.67
CA LEU A 420 15.43 29.28 5.09
C LEU A 420 14.08 29.24 4.36
N GLN A 421 13.41 30.41 4.25
CA GLN A 421 12.15 30.52 3.52
C GLN A 421 12.29 30.23 2.02
N MET A 422 13.40 30.67 1.41
CA MET A 422 13.69 30.39 0.00
C MET A 422 13.85 28.89 -0.23
N VAL A 423 14.64 28.20 0.60
CA VAL A 423 14.84 26.74 0.52
C VAL A 423 13.50 26.00 0.67
N ALA A 424 12.73 26.34 1.68
CA ALA A 424 11.40 25.72 1.88
C ALA A 424 10.49 25.91 0.66
N SER A 425 10.45 27.13 0.09
CA SER A 425 9.64 27.44 -1.10
C SER A 425 10.15 26.73 -2.35
N GLN A 426 11.45 26.55 -2.51
CA GLN A 426 12.06 25.85 -3.64
C GLN A 426 11.69 24.37 -3.65
N PHE A 427 11.83 23.69 -2.50
CA PHE A 427 11.46 22.28 -2.40
C PHE A 427 9.96 22.07 -2.52
N ASP A 428 9.12 22.97 -1.98
CA ASP A 428 7.67 22.91 -2.17
C ASP A 428 7.28 23.05 -3.64
N PHE A 429 7.89 23.97 -4.36
CA PHE A 429 7.68 24.14 -5.81
C PHE A 429 8.05 22.87 -6.58
N VAL A 430 9.24 22.31 -6.36
CA VAL A 430 9.68 21.09 -7.02
C VAL A 430 8.71 19.93 -6.74
N PHE A 431 8.29 19.76 -5.48
CA PHE A 431 7.33 18.73 -5.09
C PHE A 431 5.99 18.88 -5.83
N LYS A 432 5.44 20.10 -5.90
CA LYS A 432 4.14 20.35 -6.57
C LYS A 432 4.23 20.09 -8.08
N MET A 433 5.35 20.40 -8.71
CA MET A 433 5.58 20.09 -10.12
C MET A 433 5.69 18.59 -10.35
N LYS A 434 6.46 17.87 -9.51
CA LYS A 434 6.58 16.41 -9.59
C LYS A 434 5.27 15.68 -9.33
N LEU A 435 4.40 16.22 -8.49
CA LEU A 435 3.06 15.69 -8.28
C LEU A 435 2.19 15.77 -9.55
N LEU A 436 2.31 16.86 -10.33
CA LEU A 436 1.60 16.99 -11.61
C LEU A 436 2.15 16.00 -12.67
N GLU A 437 3.47 15.85 -12.76
CA GLU A 437 4.12 14.85 -13.63
C GLU A 437 3.66 13.43 -13.26
N PHE A 438 3.52 13.13 -11.98
CA PHE A 438 3.01 11.85 -11.49
C PHE A 438 1.55 11.61 -11.94
N TYR A 439 0.66 12.61 -11.82
CA TYR A 439 -0.71 12.49 -12.33
C TYR A 439 -0.76 12.28 -13.85
N LYS A 440 0.17 12.89 -14.60
CA LYS A 440 0.32 12.69 -16.04
C LYS A 440 0.71 11.25 -16.42
N GLY A 441 1.24 10.46 -15.47
CA GLY A 441 1.62 9.06 -15.66
C GLY A 441 3.09 8.84 -15.99
N GLN A 442 3.96 9.83 -15.78
CA GLN A 442 5.41 9.71 -16.07
C GLN A 442 6.22 9.06 -14.94
N GLY A 443 5.58 8.75 -13.80
CA GLY A 443 6.25 8.33 -12.59
C GLY A 443 7.02 9.47 -11.91
N LEU A 444 7.58 9.20 -10.75
CA LEU A 444 8.38 10.16 -9.98
C LEU A 444 9.87 9.98 -10.36
N LYS A 445 10.41 10.92 -11.14
CA LYS A 445 11.84 11.00 -11.51
C LYS A 445 12.41 12.32 -10.96
N LEU A 446 13.48 12.23 -10.16
CA LEU A 446 14.28 13.37 -9.73
C LEU A 446 15.64 13.34 -10.41
#